data_7248f35b327c53ee8846fbb306e47a42
#
_entry.id   7248f35b327c53ee8846fbb306e47a42
#
_cell.length_a   1.000
_cell.length_b   1.000
_cell.length_c   1.000
_cell.angle_alpha   90.00
_cell.angle_beta   90.00
_cell.angle_gamma   90.00
#
_symmetry.space_group_name_H-M   'P 1'
#
loop_
_entity.id
_entity.type
_entity.pdbx_description
1 polymer ?
#
loop_
_entity_poly.entity_id
_entity_poly.type
_entity_poly.pdbx_seq_one_letter_code
_entity_poly.pdbx_strand_id
1 'polypeptide(L)'
;MAIAINIRADDSSASEVERLWDQVTAFEDEPSMRALGYRPHFTFAIYDSPEIEEKTAWEAMLRAVKDEAQLRIEFRRIRWFVGPPLVLWAEPATDQALARWHASISAIIDPAHCRPHYRPGAWTPHCTLGTRIADVKSNDAMAFALSC
;
A
#
# COMPACT_ATOMS: atom_id res chain seq x y z
N MET A 1 13.90 7.95 -12.04
CA MET A 1 12.81 6.95 -12.04
C MET A 1 12.76 6.30 -10.67
N ALA A 2 11.59 6.17 -10.09
CA ALA A 2 11.45 5.54 -8.78
C ALA A 2 11.27 4.01 -8.91
N ILE A 3 11.82 3.27 -7.95
CA ILE A 3 11.63 1.82 -7.83
C ILE A 3 10.79 1.56 -6.60
N ALA A 4 9.67 0.86 -6.77
CA ALA A 4 8.80 0.45 -5.66
C ALA A 4 8.86 -1.06 -5.46
N ILE A 5 9.03 -1.49 -4.21
CA ILE A 5 8.90 -2.89 -3.82
C ILE A 5 7.49 -3.08 -3.25
N ASN A 6 6.69 -3.91 -3.87
CA ASN A 6 5.34 -4.19 -3.44
C ASN A 6 4.94 -5.66 -3.64
N ILE A 7 3.89 -6.07 -2.93
CA ILE A 7 3.17 -7.31 -3.19
C ILE A 7 1.78 -6.99 -3.71
N ARG A 8 1.24 -7.85 -4.56
CA ARG A 8 -0.08 -7.66 -5.17
C ARG A 8 -0.99 -8.82 -4.81
N ALA A 9 -2.29 -8.51 -4.73
CA ALA A 9 -3.30 -9.55 -4.68
C ALA A 9 -3.26 -10.41 -5.95
N ASP A 10 -3.52 -11.70 -5.80
CA ASP A 10 -3.79 -12.56 -6.95
C ASP A 10 -5.16 -12.26 -7.56
N ASP A 11 -5.43 -12.86 -8.73
CA ASP A 11 -6.68 -12.58 -9.46
C ASP A 11 -7.92 -13.04 -8.68
N SER A 12 -7.81 -14.09 -7.88
CA SER A 12 -8.93 -14.64 -7.14
C SER A 12 -9.33 -13.80 -5.92
N SER A 13 -8.37 -13.09 -5.29
CA SER A 13 -8.59 -12.33 -4.06
C SER A 13 -8.73 -10.82 -4.27
N ALA A 14 -8.41 -10.32 -5.46
CA ALA A 14 -8.48 -8.89 -5.77
C ALA A 14 -9.89 -8.31 -5.72
N SER A 15 -10.92 -9.10 -6.00
CA SER A 15 -12.29 -8.65 -6.20
C SER A 15 -12.91 -7.91 -5.01
N GLU A 16 -12.57 -8.29 -3.78
CA GLU A 16 -13.09 -7.63 -2.57
C GLU A 16 -12.58 -6.20 -2.45
N VAL A 17 -11.29 -5.98 -2.66
CA VAL A 17 -10.69 -4.64 -2.63
C VAL A 17 -11.17 -3.82 -3.82
N GLU A 18 -11.26 -4.41 -5.00
CA GLU A 18 -11.76 -3.73 -6.21
C GLU A 18 -13.21 -3.26 -6.04
N ARG A 19 -14.02 -4.00 -5.31
CA ARG A 19 -15.39 -3.57 -4.96
C ARG A 19 -15.36 -2.34 -4.05
N LEU A 20 -14.44 -2.27 -3.11
CA LEU A 20 -14.23 -1.08 -2.30
C LEU A 20 -13.74 0.11 -3.14
N TRP A 21 -12.87 -0.13 -4.12
CA TRP A 21 -12.48 0.92 -5.06
C TRP A 21 -13.68 1.53 -5.78
N ASP A 22 -14.60 0.69 -6.24
CA ASP A 22 -15.80 1.15 -6.93
C ASP A 22 -16.69 2.01 -6.01
N GLN A 23 -16.79 1.64 -4.72
CA GLN A 23 -17.51 2.43 -3.73
C GLN A 23 -16.81 3.75 -3.41
N VAL A 24 -15.50 3.74 -3.27
CA VAL A 24 -14.69 4.93 -2.94
C VAL A 24 -14.68 5.93 -4.09
N THR A 25 -14.83 5.48 -5.33
CA THR A 25 -14.93 6.33 -6.51
C THR A 25 -16.02 7.43 -6.36
N ALA A 26 -17.09 7.17 -5.61
CA ALA A 26 -18.14 8.15 -5.34
C ALA A 26 -17.64 9.41 -4.61
N PHE A 27 -16.51 9.33 -3.92
CA PHE A 27 -15.90 10.42 -3.17
C PHE A 27 -14.72 11.07 -3.88
N GLU A 28 -14.26 10.50 -4.99
CA GLU A 28 -13.11 10.99 -5.75
C GLU A 28 -13.53 11.97 -6.85
N ASP A 29 -12.67 12.95 -7.14
CA ASP A 29 -12.83 13.82 -8.31
C ASP A 29 -12.71 13.04 -9.61
N GLU A 30 -11.75 12.10 -9.64
CA GLU A 30 -11.54 11.14 -10.71
C GLU A 30 -11.18 9.79 -10.11
N PRO A 31 -11.65 8.67 -10.67
CA PRO A 31 -11.24 7.34 -10.19
C PRO A 31 -9.72 7.21 -10.16
N SER A 32 -9.15 6.74 -9.05
CA SER A 32 -7.70 6.63 -8.92
C SER A 32 -7.19 5.22 -9.19
N MET A 33 -7.56 4.24 -8.37
CA MET A 33 -6.86 2.95 -8.38
C MET A 33 -7.11 2.13 -9.65
N ARG A 34 -8.37 1.84 -9.95
CA ARG A 34 -8.72 1.04 -11.12
C ARG A 34 -8.38 1.74 -12.44
N ALA A 35 -8.64 3.03 -12.52
CA ALA A 35 -8.39 3.82 -13.73
C ALA A 35 -6.89 3.95 -14.06
N LEU A 36 -6.02 3.90 -13.05
CA LEU A 36 -4.57 3.93 -13.23
C LEU A 36 -3.97 2.55 -13.48
N GLY A 37 -4.79 1.51 -13.58
CA GLY A 37 -4.34 0.15 -13.85
C GLY A 37 -3.64 -0.53 -12.67
N TYR A 38 -3.82 -0.03 -11.46
CA TYR A 38 -3.30 -0.68 -10.27
C TYR A 38 -4.04 -1.98 -9.95
N ARG A 39 -3.36 -2.85 -9.23
CA ARG A 39 -3.94 -3.99 -8.54
C ARG A 39 -3.91 -3.73 -7.04
N PRO A 40 -4.79 -4.34 -6.24
CA PRO A 40 -4.67 -4.26 -4.78
C PRO A 40 -3.28 -4.68 -4.34
N HIS A 41 -2.60 -3.84 -3.57
CA HIS A 41 -1.20 -4.08 -3.22
C HIS A 41 -0.82 -3.41 -1.90
N PHE A 42 0.28 -3.91 -1.33
CA PHE A 42 1.03 -3.26 -0.26
C PHE A 42 2.39 -2.83 -0.80
N THR A 43 2.81 -1.63 -0.47
CA THR A 43 4.15 -1.13 -0.81
C THR A 43 5.04 -1.16 0.43
N PHE A 44 6.20 -1.80 0.32
CA PHE A 44 7.20 -1.87 1.40
C PHE A 44 8.23 -0.75 1.34
N ALA A 45 8.60 -0.33 0.15
CA ALA A 45 9.64 0.67 -0.04
C ALA A 45 9.50 1.36 -1.39
N ILE A 46 9.91 2.63 -1.43
CA ILE A 46 10.08 3.38 -2.68
C ILE A 46 11.45 4.06 -2.62
N TYR A 47 12.24 3.83 -3.64
CA TYR A 47 13.59 4.38 -3.79
C TYR A 47 13.62 5.32 -4.99
N ASP A 48 13.95 6.58 -4.75
CA ASP A 48 14.18 7.58 -5.80
C ASP A 48 15.67 7.70 -6.16
N SER A 49 16.55 7.12 -5.32
CA SER A 49 17.99 7.16 -5.51
C SER A 49 18.43 6.37 -6.74
N PRO A 50 19.25 6.98 -7.63
CA PRO A 50 19.83 6.26 -8.77
C PRO A 50 20.85 5.20 -8.36
N GLU A 51 21.28 5.18 -7.10
CA GLU A 51 22.20 4.16 -6.57
C GLU A 51 21.51 2.81 -6.35
N ILE A 52 20.18 2.79 -6.26
CA ILE A 52 19.41 1.56 -6.10
C ILE A 52 18.98 1.04 -7.47
N GLU A 53 19.52 -0.11 -7.83
CA GLU A 53 19.18 -0.79 -9.08
C GLU A 53 17.95 -1.69 -8.89
N GLU A 54 17.18 -1.87 -9.94
CA GLU A 54 16.01 -2.76 -9.96
C GLU A 54 16.37 -4.19 -9.52
N LYS A 55 17.52 -4.68 -9.97
CA LYS A 55 18.03 -6.00 -9.58
C LYS A 55 18.22 -6.12 -8.07
N THR A 56 18.80 -5.10 -7.43
CA THR A 56 19.01 -5.07 -5.98
C THR A 56 17.68 -5.12 -5.23
N ALA A 57 16.69 -4.34 -5.68
CA ALA A 57 15.36 -4.33 -5.09
C ALA A 57 14.66 -5.69 -5.24
N TRP A 58 14.78 -6.32 -6.41
CA TRP A 58 14.23 -7.64 -6.66
C TRP A 58 14.86 -8.72 -5.76
N GLU A 59 16.18 -8.73 -5.66
CA GLU A 59 16.91 -9.66 -4.79
C GLU A 59 16.55 -9.49 -3.31
N ALA A 60 16.38 -8.25 -2.85
CA ALA A 60 15.93 -7.96 -1.49
C ALA A 60 14.53 -8.53 -1.22
N MET A 61 13.61 -8.37 -2.17
CA MET A 61 12.26 -8.93 -2.05
C MET A 61 12.27 -10.45 -2.05
N LEU A 62 13.04 -11.08 -2.94
CA LEU A 62 13.17 -12.54 -2.99
C LEU A 62 13.68 -13.12 -1.68
N ARG A 63 14.65 -12.46 -1.05
CA ARG A 63 15.16 -12.89 0.27
C ARG A 63 14.12 -12.71 1.37
N ALA A 64 13.35 -11.64 1.33
CA ALA A 64 12.32 -11.38 2.33
C ALA A 64 11.24 -12.46 2.34
N VAL A 65 10.86 -12.96 1.15
CA VAL A 65 9.74 -13.93 0.98
C VAL A 65 10.21 -15.37 0.79
N LYS A 66 11.50 -15.68 0.98
CA LYS A 66 12.08 -16.99 0.64
C LYS A 66 11.36 -18.19 1.26
N ASP A 67 10.77 -18.03 2.43
CA ASP A 67 10.11 -19.10 3.19
C ASP A 67 8.58 -19.08 3.01
N GLU A 68 8.04 -18.08 2.29
CA GLU A 68 6.61 -17.89 2.11
C GLU A 68 6.28 -17.45 0.68
N ALA A 69 5.68 -18.33 -0.10
CA ALA A 69 5.32 -18.04 -1.49
C ALA A 69 4.12 -17.09 -1.61
N GLN A 70 3.19 -17.16 -0.66
CA GLN A 70 1.98 -16.34 -0.59
C GLN A 70 1.67 -15.98 0.85
N LEU A 71 0.98 -14.85 1.02
CA LEU A 71 0.53 -14.35 2.31
C LEU A 71 -0.97 -14.08 2.23
N ARG A 72 -1.71 -14.66 3.18
CA ARG A 72 -3.12 -14.32 3.37
C ARG A 72 -3.23 -13.12 4.30
N ILE A 73 -3.90 -12.07 3.83
CA ILE A 73 -4.10 -10.83 4.59
C ILE A 73 -5.58 -10.63 4.85
N GLU A 74 -5.93 -10.42 6.11
CA GLU A 74 -7.27 -10.02 6.52
C GLU A 74 -7.26 -8.53 6.84
N PHE A 75 -8.29 -7.82 6.40
CA PHE A 75 -8.44 -6.40 6.70
C PHE A 75 -9.34 -6.20 7.91
N ARG A 76 -8.97 -5.22 8.76
CA ARG A 76 -9.73 -4.89 9.97
C ARG A 76 -10.76 -3.80 9.73
N ARG A 77 -10.34 -2.76 9.02
CA ARG A 77 -11.13 -1.53 8.85
C ARG A 77 -10.55 -0.67 7.75
N ILE A 78 -11.31 0.35 7.35
CA ILE A 78 -10.84 1.41 6.47
C ILE A 78 -10.37 2.57 7.33
N ARG A 79 -9.24 3.14 6.99
CA ARG A 79 -8.65 4.34 7.61
C ARG A 79 -8.32 5.37 6.53
N TRP A 80 -7.74 6.48 6.96
CA TRP A 80 -7.32 7.54 6.04
C TRP A 80 -6.03 8.19 6.50
N PHE A 81 -5.28 8.72 5.53
CA PHE A 81 -4.24 9.69 5.77
C PHE A 81 -4.82 11.07 5.53
N VAL A 82 -4.55 11.98 6.47
CA VAL A 82 -4.97 13.37 6.34
C VAL A 82 -4.17 14.05 5.23
N GLY A 83 -4.89 14.78 4.35
CA GLY A 83 -4.30 15.48 3.23
C GLY A 83 -4.42 17.00 3.34
N PRO A 84 -4.48 17.76 2.28
CA PRO A 84 -5.12 17.45 0.99
C PRO A 84 -4.20 16.75 -0.01
N PRO A 85 -4.72 15.81 -0.81
CA PRO A 85 -6.04 15.18 -0.67
C PRO A 85 -6.06 14.10 0.43
N LEU A 86 -7.23 13.83 0.99
CA LEU A 86 -7.46 12.69 1.86
C LEU A 86 -7.24 11.39 1.10
N VAL A 87 -6.55 10.43 1.70
CA VAL A 87 -6.31 9.11 1.11
C VAL A 87 -6.99 8.05 1.96
N LEU A 88 -7.90 7.28 1.37
CA LEU A 88 -8.52 6.13 2.04
C LEU A 88 -7.70 4.86 1.80
N TRP A 89 -7.58 4.03 2.82
CA TRP A 89 -6.82 2.78 2.75
C TRP A 89 -7.39 1.70 3.68
N ALA A 90 -7.23 0.46 3.28
CA ALA A 90 -7.60 -0.70 4.09
C ALA A 90 -6.45 -1.08 5.03
N GLU A 91 -6.76 -1.18 6.32
CA GLU A 91 -5.81 -1.56 7.36
C GLU A 91 -5.80 -3.08 7.50
N PRO A 92 -4.64 -3.74 7.32
CA PRO A 92 -4.55 -5.15 7.59
C PRO A 92 -4.71 -5.42 9.09
N ALA A 93 -5.26 -6.57 9.45
CA ALA A 93 -5.13 -7.09 10.81
C ALA A 93 -3.63 -7.23 11.13
N THR A 94 -3.28 -7.20 12.42
CA THR A 94 -1.88 -7.30 12.84
C THR A 94 -1.23 -8.49 12.15
N ASP A 95 -0.28 -8.19 11.28
CA ASP A 95 0.38 -9.17 10.46
C ASP A 95 1.89 -9.11 10.66
N GLN A 96 2.39 -10.12 11.40
CA GLN A 96 3.82 -10.23 11.67
C GLN A 96 4.61 -10.54 10.41
N ALA A 97 4.02 -11.19 9.41
CA ALA A 97 4.72 -11.50 8.17
C ALA A 97 5.01 -10.24 7.35
N LEU A 98 4.05 -9.31 7.22
CA LEU A 98 4.29 -8.02 6.58
C LEU A 98 5.41 -7.26 7.27
N ALA A 99 5.41 -7.21 8.59
CA ALA A 99 6.45 -6.56 9.38
C ALA A 99 7.83 -7.23 9.19
N ARG A 100 7.89 -8.56 9.16
CA ARG A 100 9.14 -9.30 8.90
C ARG A 100 9.69 -9.01 7.51
N TRP A 101 8.86 -9.01 6.48
CA TRP A 101 9.26 -8.72 5.12
C TRP A 101 9.80 -7.30 4.98
N HIS A 102 9.10 -6.33 5.58
CA HIS A 102 9.57 -4.95 5.61
C HIS A 102 10.93 -4.82 6.30
N ALA A 103 11.09 -5.43 7.48
CA ALA A 103 12.34 -5.41 8.22
C ALA A 103 13.49 -6.08 7.44
N SER A 104 13.21 -7.19 6.75
CA SER A 104 14.18 -7.89 5.93
C SER A 104 14.67 -7.04 4.76
N ILE A 105 13.77 -6.37 4.06
CA ILE A 105 14.10 -5.45 2.97
C ILE A 105 14.97 -4.30 3.49
N SER A 106 14.60 -3.71 4.62
CA SER A 106 15.33 -2.60 5.24
C SER A 106 16.70 -3.00 5.77
N ALA A 107 16.91 -4.28 6.08
CA ALA A 107 18.23 -4.81 6.48
C ALA A 107 19.16 -5.03 5.27
N ILE A 108 18.62 -5.23 4.09
CA ILE A 108 19.39 -5.47 2.87
C ILE A 108 19.72 -4.17 2.14
N ILE A 109 18.72 -3.27 2.01
CA ILE A 109 18.88 -1.96 1.37
C ILE A 109 18.81 -0.89 2.46
N ASP A 110 19.84 -0.04 2.54
CA ASP A 110 19.89 1.02 3.54
C ASP A 110 18.63 1.88 3.48
N PRO A 111 17.84 1.98 4.57
CA PRO A 111 16.66 2.81 4.64
C PRO A 111 16.86 4.29 4.28
N ALA A 112 18.10 4.79 4.38
CA ALA A 112 18.43 6.15 3.98
C ALA A 112 18.11 6.44 2.51
N HIS A 113 18.15 5.43 1.63
CA HIS A 113 17.77 5.54 0.23
C HIS A 113 16.26 5.49 -0.01
N CYS A 114 15.49 5.10 1.00
CA CYS A 114 14.05 4.95 0.92
C CYS A 114 13.33 6.25 1.27
N ARG A 115 12.17 6.46 0.65
CA ARG A 115 11.30 7.58 1.06
C ARG A 115 10.96 7.48 2.56
N PRO A 116 10.90 8.62 3.28
CA PRO A 116 10.75 8.63 4.73
C PRO A 116 9.57 7.80 5.28
N HIS A 117 8.43 7.80 4.59
CA HIS A 117 7.22 7.09 5.03
C HIS A 117 7.37 5.56 5.05
N TYR A 118 8.36 5.03 4.35
CA TYR A 118 8.61 3.59 4.26
C TYR A 118 9.78 3.12 5.12
N ARG A 119 10.42 4.03 5.86
CA ARG A 119 11.54 3.68 6.73
C ARG A 119 11.05 2.94 7.97
N PRO A 120 11.90 2.09 8.60
CA PRO A 120 11.59 1.48 9.88
C PRO A 120 11.14 2.51 10.92
N GLY A 121 10.08 2.19 11.64
CA GLY A 121 9.47 3.10 12.63
C GLY A 121 8.47 4.11 12.06
N ALA A 122 8.52 4.41 10.76
CA ALA A 122 7.57 5.31 10.09
C ALA A 122 6.57 4.58 9.19
N TRP A 123 6.89 3.36 8.76
CA TRP A 123 6.07 2.61 7.85
C TRP A 123 4.75 2.14 8.46
N THR A 124 3.66 2.41 7.76
CA THR A 124 2.32 1.90 8.07
C THR A 124 1.88 1.00 6.92
N PRO A 125 1.70 -0.32 7.14
CA PRO A 125 1.19 -1.20 6.10
C PRO A 125 -0.23 -0.81 5.72
N HIS A 126 -0.47 -0.55 4.44
CA HIS A 126 -1.77 -0.11 3.94
C HIS A 126 -2.01 -0.57 2.51
N CYS A 127 -3.26 -0.89 2.22
CA CYS A 127 -3.74 -1.15 0.87
C CYS A 127 -4.61 0.03 0.44
N THR A 128 -4.13 0.83 -0.49
CA THR A 128 -4.79 2.07 -0.90
C THR A 128 -6.12 1.80 -1.59
N LEU A 129 -7.14 2.55 -1.21
CA LEU A 129 -8.48 2.47 -1.78
C LEU A 129 -8.82 3.67 -2.67
N GLY A 130 -8.29 4.85 -2.36
CA GLY A 130 -8.50 6.04 -3.17
C GLY A 130 -7.57 7.16 -2.76
N THR A 131 -7.00 7.85 -3.75
CA THR A 131 -6.00 8.92 -3.57
C THR A 131 -6.49 10.29 -4.01
N ARG A 132 -7.68 10.38 -4.62
CA ARG A 132 -8.22 11.60 -5.22
C ARG A 132 -9.53 12.04 -4.60
N ILE A 133 -9.65 11.87 -3.28
CA ILE A 133 -10.85 12.27 -2.54
C ILE A 133 -11.04 13.78 -2.69
N ALA A 134 -12.21 14.19 -3.19
CA ALA A 134 -12.57 15.59 -3.31
C ALA A 134 -12.68 16.24 -1.94
N ASP A 135 -12.13 17.44 -1.76
CA ASP A 135 -12.13 18.13 -0.47
C ASP A 135 -13.54 18.28 0.09
N VAL A 136 -14.51 18.62 -0.75
CA VAL A 136 -15.92 18.78 -0.36
C VAL A 136 -16.59 17.48 0.07
N LYS A 137 -16.00 16.33 -0.26
CA LYS A 137 -16.50 14.99 0.09
C LYS A 137 -15.70 14.32 1.21
N SER A 138 -14.73 15.00 1.79
CA SER A 138 -13.84 14.41 2.81
C SER A 138 -14.63 13.88 4.01
N ASN A 139 -15.61 14.63 4.52
CA ASN A 139 -16.41 14.19 5.65
C ASN A 139 -17.25 12.95 5.32
N ASP A 140 -17.83 12.89 4.13
CA ASP A 140 -18.61 11.74 3.67
C ASP A 140 -17.71 10.50 3.48
N ALA A 141 -16.51 10.70 2.97
CA ALA A 141 -15.51 9.63 2.82
C ALA A 141 -15.07 9.08 4.18
N MET A 142 -14.83 9.92 5.16
CA MET A 142 -14.51 9.50 6.53
C MET A 142 -15.69 8.77 7.19
N ALA A 143 -16.91 9.22 7.00
CA ALA A 143 -18.11 8.55 7.49
C ALA A 143 -18.27 7.16 6.86
N PHE A 144 -18.03 7.04 5.56
CA PHE A 144 -17.99 5.75 4.87
C PHE A 144 -16.94 4.82 5.48
N ALA A 145 -15.72 5.30 5.69
CA ALA A 145 -14.65 4.52 6.31
C ALA A 145 -15.02 3.99 7.70
N LEU A 146 -15.68 4.80 8.51
CA LEU A 146 -16.12 4.43 9.86
C LEU A 146 -17.29 3.43 9.86
N SER A 147 -18.03 3.30 8.76
CA SER A 147 -19.16 2.38 8.63
C SER A 147 -18.76 0.97 8.18
N CYS A 148 -17.52 0.77 7.77
CA CYS A 148 -16.99 -0.50 7.25
C CYS A 148 -16.35 -1.39 8.30
#